data_1f443ee728b6a8b65dc7d0bc0a7c048f
#
_entry.id   1f443ee728b6a8b65dc7d0bc0a7c048f
#
_cell.length_a   1.000
_cell.length_b   1.000
_cell.length_c   1.000
_cell.angle_alpha   90.00
_cell.angle_beta   90.00
_cell.angle_gamma   90.00
#
_symmetry.space_group_name_H-M   'P 1'
#
loop_
_entity.id
_entity.type
_entity.pdbx_description
1 polymer ?
#
loop_
_entity_poly.entity_id
_entity_poly.type
_entity_poly.pdbx_seq_one_letter_code
_entity_poly.pdbx_strand_id
1 'polypeptide(L)'
;MTRRTPTLTISVLLLAAACSSTSTGVSAAPPSPTQTAASHTPKPTVAAPTQPDKIVVVVMENSPYDTIAGNPALHFIGGTIAPQTLTLTQMHADSAPSLPNYVWMAAGQSCGADGSDTAFDRTCPSLFDQMDRKGIGWTVYAEGYPGGAGSCFTGVSSDTASNDYARKHVPSLLFSSTSAGAACTSHVKNFPNDTSADGSAPVNNFKGVHLPALTFVIPNLCHDMHNSASQCGAAQGGQAGGDLWLSRNWASLTQDAGPHGVVILTWDEGQPGSEHIATFIGGAGTSAIGGTQDGHAYDHSSTLRAIEDALGLPCLAGACGATPLPILIPAN
;
A
#
# COMPACT_ATOMS: atom_id res chain seq x y z
N MET A 1 33.43 31.99 39.68
CA MET A 1 32.58 31.25 40.62
C MET A 1 32.45 29.81 40.14
N THR A 2 33.24 28.96 40.73
CA THR A 2 33.41 27.56 40.41
C THR A 2 32.38 26.76 41.18
N ARG A 3 31.59 25.87 40.55
CA ARG A 3 30.78 24.84 41.22
C ARG A 3 31.21 23.46 40.78
N ARG A 4 31.56 22.67 41.79
CA ARG A 4 32.06 21.29 41.72
C ARG A 4 30.92 20.32 41.54
N THR A 5 31.13 19.26 40.76
CA THR A 5 30.32 18.03 40.65
C THR A 5 30.69 17.04 41.74
N PRO A 6 29.75 16.30 42.34
CA PRO A 6 30.09 15.14 43.17
C PRO A 6 30.01 13.84 42.35
N THR A 7 31.06 13.04 42.53
CA THR A 7 31.21 11.68 42.03
C THR A 7 30.52 10.70 42.99
N LEU A 8 29.68 9.82 42.50
CA LEU A 8 29.03 8.77 43.26
C LEU A 8 29.73 7.42 42.98
N THR A 9 30.33 6.85 44.01
CA THR A 9 31.00 5.54 43.99
C THR A 9 30.01 4.47 44.43
N ILE A 10 29.79 3.44 43.60
CA ILE A 10 28.97 2.26 43.95
C ILE A 10 29.91 1.11 44.26
N SER A 11 29.85 0.62 45.51
CA SER A 11 30.57 -0.58 45.95
C SER A 11 29.77 -1.83 45.64
N VAL A 12 30.43 -2.81 45.03
CA VAL A 12 29.88 -4.16 44.77
C VAL A 12 30.27 -5.06 45.90
N LEU A 13 29.28 -5.69 46.53
CA LEU A 13 29.46 -6.71 47.60
C LEU A 13 29.35 -8.10 46.96
N LEU A 14 30.44 -8.88 46.97
CA LEU A 14 30.43 -10.30 46.63
C LEU A 14 30.07 -11.12 47.86
N LEU A 15 29.04 -11.96 47.79
CA LEU A 15 28.77 -13.04 48.72
C LEU A 15 29.20 -14.37 48.12
N ALA A 16 30.15 -15.03 48.74
CA ALA A 16 30.54 -16.42 48.48
C ALA A 16 29.73 -17.35 49.40
N ALA A 17 29.05 -18.34 48.81
CA ALA A 17 28.40 -19.41 49.57
C ALA A 17 29.13 -20.74 49.33
N ALA A 18 29.56 -21.35 50.45
CA ALA A 18 30.30 -22.60 50.49
C ALA A 18 29.37 -23.82 50.33
N CYS A 19 29.80 -24.81 49.56
CA CYS A 19 29.20 -26.14 49.50
C CYS A 19 29.67 -27.01 50.65
N SER A 20 28.73 -27.63 51.38
CA SER A 20 29.00 -28.77 52.26
C SER A 20 28.29 -30.02 51.77
N SER A 21 29.05 -31.03 51.45
CA SER A 21 28.62 -32.38 51.06
C SER A 21 28.38 -33.25 52.29
N THR A 22 27.21 -33.84 52.39
CA THR A 22 26.98 -35.00 53.29
C THR A 22 26.29 -36.13 52.51
N SER A 23 26.96 -37.26 52.46
CA SER A 23 26.50 -38.52 51.90
C SER A 23 25.73 -39.31 52.97
N THR A 24 24.53 -39.82 52.67
CA THR A 24 23.95 -40.97 53.37
C THR A 24 22.91 -41.70 52.52
N GLY A 25 23.07 -43.02 52.42
CA GLY A 25 21.98 -43.99 52.46
C GLY A 25 21.20 -44.27 51.19
N VAL A 26 21.60 -45.33 50.49
CA VAL A 26 20.80 -46.02 49.49
C VAL A 26 19.63 -46.74 50.15
N SER A 27 18.39 -46.35 49.85
CA SER A 27 17.20 -47.18 50.09
C SER A 27 16.49 -47.42 48.74
N ALA A 28 16.33 -48.72 48.43
CA ALA A 28 15.69 -49.14 47.19
C ALA A 28 14.18 -48.82 47.19
N ALA A 29 13.74 -48.08 46.20
CA ALA A 29 12.30 -47.81 45.97
C ALA A 29 11.67 -48.94 45.11
N PRO A 30 10.38 -49.25 45.30
CA PRO A 30 9.64 -50.22 44.50
C PRO A 30 9.43 -49.76 43.04
N PRO A 31 9.21 -50.69 42.09
CA PRO A 31 9.06 -50.32 40.66
C PRO A 31 7.78 -49.51 40.44
N SER A 32 7.96 -48.36 39.80
CA SER A 32 6.85 -47.53 39.32
C SER A 32 6.04 -48.23 38.22
N PRO A 33 4.74 -48.02 38.19
CA PRO A 33 3.90 -48.56 37.10
C PRO A 33 4.30 -47.94 35.76
N THR A 34 4.41 -48.78 34.75
CA THR A 34 4.65 -48.44 33.35
C THR A 34 3.57 -47.46 32.85
N GLN A 35 3.91 -46.16 32.73
CA GLN A 35 3.04 -45.22 32.08
C GLN A 35 2.97 -45.56 30.59
N THR A 36 1.82 -45.96 30.13
CA THR A 36 1.48 -46.11 28.71
C THR A 36 1.62 -44.68 28.08
N ALA A 37 2.57 -44.54 27.19
CA ALA A 37 2.75 -43.27 26.45
C ALA A 37 1.47 -42.95 25.67
N ALA A 38 0.76 -41.90 26.11
CA ALA A 38 -0.33 -41.37 25.33
C ALA A 38 0.25 -40.85 24.01
N SER A 39 -0.22 -41.41 22.91
CA SER A 39 0.07 -40.97 21.56
C SER A 39 -0.48 -39.55 21.39
N HIS A 40 0.37 -38.53 21.52
CA HIS A 40 0.01 -37.17 21.17
C HIS A 40 -0.05 -37.10 19.65
N THR A 41 -1.25 -37.13 19.09
CA THR A 41 -1.49 -36.70 17.72
C THR A 41 -1.07 -35.24 17.64
N PRO A 42 -0.11 -34.88 16.78
CA PRO A 42 0.29 -33.47 16.68
C PRO A 42 -0.92 -32.65 16.26
N LYS A 43 -1.24 -31.60 17.03
CA LYS A 43 -2.25 -30.61 16.65
C LYS A 43 -1.86 -30.04 15.30
N PRO A 44 -2.78 -29.93 14.32
CA PRO A 44 -2.48 -29.30 13.04
C PRO A 44 -1.85 -27.93 13.30
N THR A 45 -0.63 -27.75 12.84
CA THR A 45 0.02 -26.43 12.87
C THR A 45 -0.62 -25.64 11.76
N VAL A 46 -1.44 -24.64 12.10
CA VAL A 46 -1.92 -23.66 11.12
C VAL A 46 -0.68 -22.96 10.57
N ALA A 47 -0.52 -22.96 9.26
CA ALA A 47 0.60 -22.26 8.62
C ALA A 47 0.54 -20.76 8.96
N ALA A 48 1.70 -20.10 9.07
CA ALA A 48 1.73 -18.67 9.31
C ALA A 48 1.29 -17.91 8.05
N PRO A 49 0.64 -16.75 8.18
CA PRO A 49 0.38 -15.86 7.04
C PRO A 49 1.67 -15.52 6.30
N THR A 50 1.61 -15.37 4.97
CA THR A 50 2.75 -15.07 4.13
C THR A 50 2.67 -13.65 3.57
N GLN A 51 3.82 -13.08 3.23
CA GLN A 51 3.87 -11.81 2.52
C GLN A 51 3.42 -12.00 1.06
N PRO A 52 2.76 -10.99 0.45
CA PRO A 52 2.40 -11.06 -0.95
C PRO A 52 3.64 -10.98 -1.86
N ASP A 53 3.60 -11.71 -2.98
CA ASP A 53 4.65 -11.65 -4.00
C ASP A 53 4.57 -10.38 -4.84
N LYS A 54 3.37 -9.83 -4.98
CA LYS A 54 3.09 -8.61 -5.74
C LYS A 54 2.07 -7.75 -5.01
N ILE A 55 2.31 -6.46 -5.04
CA ILE A 55 1.42 -5.45 -4.47
C ILE A 55 1.02 -4.50 -5.59
N VAL A 56 -0.28 -4.35 -5.82
CA VAL A 56 -0.85 -3.38 -6.75
C VAL A 56 -1.60 -2.35 -5.93
N VAL A 57 -1.27 -1.08 -6.12
CA VAL A 57 -1.95 0.05 -5.47
C VAL A 57 -2.68 0.85 -6.54
N VAL A 58 -4.00 0.83 -6.53
CA VAL A 58 -4.85 1.66 -7.38
C VAL A 58 -5.25 2.87 -6.56
N VAL A 59 -4.92 4.08 -7.04
CA VAL A 59 -5.24 5.31 -6.33
C VAL A 59 -6.29 6.08 -7.11
N MET A 60 -7.43 6.31 -6.46
CA MET A 60 -8.54 7.13 -6.92
C MET A 60 -8.50 8.50 -6.23
N GLU A 61 -9.39 9.41 -6.61
CA GLU A 61 -9.31 10.83 -6.27
C GLU A 61 -10.57 11.38 -5.59
N ASN A 62 -10.35 12.31 -4.65
CA ASN A 62 -11.32 13.29 -4.16
C ASN A 62 -12.70 12.75 -3.74
N SER A 63 -12.76 11.57 -3.10
CA SER A 63 -14.05 11.02 -2.70
C SER A 63 -14.07 10.58 -1.23
N PRO A 64 -14.90 11.23 -0.40
CA PRO A 64 -15.08 10.83 0.99
C PRO A 64 -15.62 9.41 1.14
N TYR A 65 -15.27 8.74 2.24
CA TYR A 65 -15.68 7.38 2.56
C TYR A 65 -17.18 7.13 2.38
N ASP A 66 -18.02 8.00 2.92
CA ASP A 66 -19.48 7.86 2.92
C ASP A 66 -20.12 8.04 1.53
N THR A 67 -19.39 8.61 0.58
CA THR A 67 -19.84 8.73 -0.82
C THR A 67 -19.44 7.54 -1.66
N ILE A 68 -18.55 6.68 -1.16
CA ILE A 68 -18.05 5.48 -1.83
C ILE A 68 -18.59 4.22 -1.16
N ALA A 69 -18.30 4.05 0.15
CA ALA A 69 -18.69 2.87 0.89
C ALA A 69 -20.21 2.82 1.09
N GLY A 70 -20.83 1.77 0.56
CA GLY A 70 -22.28 1.57 0.67
C GLY A 70 -23.12 2.47 -0.26
N ASN A 71 -22.51 3.22 -1.17
CA ASN A 71 -23.24 4.04 -2.15
C ASN A 71 -23.94 3.13 -3.19
N PRO A 72 -25.29 3.11 -3.23
CA PRO A 72 -26.03 2.23 -4.13
C PRO A 72 -25.90 2.60 -5.61
N ALA A 73 -25.39 3.80 -5.95
CA ALA A 73 -25.14 4.22 -7.31
C ALA A 73 -23.83 3.65 -7.88
N LEU A 74 -22.91 3.20 -7.01
CA LEU A 74 -21.64 2.58 -7.40
C LEU A 74 -21.83 1.06 -7.45
N HIS A 75 -22.42 0.59 -8.54
CA HIS A 75 -22.87 -0.79 -8.66
C HIS A 75 -21.73 -1.80 -8.63
N PHE A 76 -20.58 -1.46 -9.18
CA PHE A 76 -19.45 -2.37 -9.23
C PHE A 76 -18.67 -2.38 -7.91
N ILE A 77 -18.41 -1.24 -7.32
CA ILE A 77 -17.76 -1.16 -5.99
C ILE A 77 -18.62 -1.86 -4.95
N GLY A 78 -19.91 -1.54 -4.86
CA GLY A 78 -20.82 -2.13 -3.88
C GLY A 78 -21.18 -3.60 -4.15
N GLY A 79 -21.35 -3.98 -5.41
CA GLY A 79 -21.80 -5.32 -5.81
C GLY A 79 -20.70 -6.35 -6.07
N THR A 80 -19.48 -5.89 -6.31
CA THR A 80 -18.35 -6.77 -6.67
C THR A 80 -17.15 -6.55 -5.77
N ILE A 81 -16.63 -5.32 -5.67
CA ILE A 81 -15.39 -5.07 -4.92
C ILE A 81 -15.62 -5.29 -3.42
N ALA A 82 -16.52 -4.58 -2.79
CA ALA A 82 -16.74 -4.68 -1.35
C ALA A 82 -17.06 -6.11 -0.86
N PRO A 83 -17.89 -6.92 -1.55
CA PRO A 83 -18.12 -8.32 -1.16
C PRO A 83 -16.91 -9.25 -1.31
N GLN A 84 -15.92 -8.89 -2.13
CA GLN A 84 -14.74 -9.72 -2.42
C GLN A 84 -13.47 -9.24 -1.72
N THR A 85 -13.53 -8.14 -0.97
CA THR A 85 -12.38 -7.48 -0.37
C THR A 85 -12.57 -7.28 1.13
N LEU A 86 -11.48 -7.01 1.83
CA LEU A 86 -11.50 -6.41 3.15
C LEU A 86 -11.69 -4.91 3.00
N THR A 87 -12.72 -4.35 3.63
CA THR A 87 -12.97 -2.90 3.67
C THR A 87 -12.36 -2.31 4.93
N LEU A 88 -11.47 -1.32 4.78
CA LEU A 88 -10.98 -0.52 5.89
C LEU A 88 -11.96 0.62 6.16
N THR A 89 -12.57 0.63 7.35
CA THR A 89 -13.64 1.59 7.67
C THR A 89 -13.13 2.84 8.38
N GLN A 90 -11.83 2.95 8.65
CA GLN A 90 -11.18 4.08 9.31
C GLN A 90 -9.84 4.42 8.63
N MET A 91 -9.86 4.52 7.30
CA MET A 91 -8.72 5.00 6.52
C MET A 91 -8.82 6.51 6.33
N HIS A 92 -7.70 7.22 6.50
CA HIS A 92 -7.64 8.68 6.42
C HIS A 92 -6.50 9.13 5.51
N ALA A 93 -6.71 10.22 4.81
CA ALA A 93 -5.64 10.95 4.13
C ALA A 93 -4.76 11.68 5.15
N ASP A 94 -3.49 11.91 4.80
CA ASP A 94 -2.51 12.61 5.66
C ASP A 94 -2.53 14.11 5.45
N SER A 95 -3.06 14.59 4.33
CA SER A 95 -2.95 16.00 3.91
C SER A 95 -4.04 16.39 2.91
N ALA A 96 -4.00 17.65 2.49
CA ALA A 96 -4.69 18.23 1.34
C ALA A 96 -3.82 19.36 0.77
N PRO A 97 -3.87 19.64 -0.53
CA PRO A 97 -4.57 18.91 -1.61
C PRO A 97 -3.89 17.60 -2.01
N SER A 98 -4.23 17.04 -3.18
CA SER A 98 -3.83 15.70 -3.63
C SER A 98 -2.32 15.42 -3.59
N LEU A 99 -1.47 16.28 -4.17
CA LEU A 99 -0.03 16.01 -4.34
C LEU A 99 0.69 15.61 -3.03
N PRO A 100 0.49 16.28 -1.88
CA PRO A 100 1.07 15.84 -0.62
C PRO A 100 0.73 14.41 -0.23
N ASN A 101 -0.49 13.92 -0.51
CA ASN A 101 -0.90 12.56 -0.17
C ASN A 101 -0.13 11.51 -0.98
N TYR A 102 0.12 11.76 -2.27
CA TYR A 102 1.00 10.91 -3.08
C TYR A 102 2.45 10.92 -2.59
N VAL A 103 2.91 12.04 -2.03
CA VAL A 103 4.23 12.10 -1.37
C VAL A 103 4.21 11.29 -0.08
N TRP A 104 3.16 11.38 0.75
CA TRP A 104 3.01 10.58 1.97
C TRP A 104 3.01 9.07 1.67
N MET A 105 2.27 8.62 0.65
CA MET A 105 2.27 7.21 0.20
C MET A 105 3.65 6.69 -0.21
N ALA A 106 4.56 7.57 -0.60
CA ALA A 106 5.89 7.18 -1.10
C ALA A 106 7.04 7.53 -0.14
N ALA A 107 6.86 8.41 0.84
CA ALA A 107 7.94 8.88 1.71
C ALA A 107 7.59 8.90 3.20
N GLY A 108 6.33 8.67 3.59
CA GLY A 108 5.86 8.73 4.97
C GLY A 108 5.98 10.14 5.60
N GLN A 109 6.03 11.17 4.76
CA GLN A 109 6.07 12.58 5.16
C GLN A 109 5.75 13.47 3.94
N SER A 110 5.37 14.72 4.18
CA SER A 110 5.06 15.67 3.11
C SER A 110 6.27 16.14 2.29
N CYS A 111 7.46 16.01 2.82
CA CYS A 111 8.70 16.51 2.19
C CYS A 111 8.64 17.99 1.82
N GLY A 112 7.88 18.80 2.56
CA GLY A 112 7.65 20.21 2.28
C GLY A 112 6.69 20.46 1.12
N ALA A 113 5.81 19.50 0.81
CA ALA A 113 4.75 19.65 -0.19
C ALA A 113 3.42 20.12 0.42
N ASP A 114 3.36 20.34 1.73
CA ASP A 114 2.12 20.70 2.43
C ASP A 114 1.38 21.87 1.77
N GLY A 115 0.09 21.66 1.54
CA GLY A 115 -0.79 22.66 0.95
C GLY A 115 -0.51 23.01 -0.52
N SER A 116 0.26 22.21 -1.26
CA SER A 116 0.67 22.52 -2.63
C SER A 116 0.46 21.39 -3.62
N ASP A 117 -0.25 21.64 -4.71
CA ASP A 117 -0.41 20.76 -5.86
C ASP A 117 0.69 20.91 -6.93
N THR A 118 1.70 21.71 -6.66
CA THR A 118 2.79 22.00 -7.61
C THR A 118 4.19 21.82 -7.00
N ALA A 119 4.26 21.21 -5.81
CA ALA A 119 5.53 20.96 -5.11
C ALA A 119 6.22 19.69 -5.68
N PHE A 120 6.66 19.75 -6.92
CA PHE A 120 7.43 18.70 -7.57
C PHE A 120 8.88 18.63 -7.12
N ASP A 121 9.59 17.58 -7.55
CA ASP A 121 11.05 17.40 -7.39
C ASP A 121 11.50 17.39 -5.92
N ARG A 122 10.78 16.64 -5.07
CA ARG A 122 11.13 16.42 -3.67
C ARG A 122 12.46 15.68 -3.55
N THR A 123 13.23 15.99 -2.52
CA THR A 123 14.60 15.44 -2.32
C THR A 123 14.71 14.52 -1.11
N CYS A 124 13.61 14.31 -0.37
CA CYS A 124 13.60 13.33 0.72
C CYS A 124 13.68 11.89 0.18
N PRO A 125 14.15 10.92 0.97
CA PRO A 125 14.15 9.52 0.60
C PRO A 125 12.73 9.01 0.28
N SER A 126 12.61 8.20 -0.77
CA SER A 126 11.35 7.59 -1.19
C SER A 126 11.41 6.07 -1.22
N LEU A 127 10.24 5.45 -1.23
CA LEU A 127 10.05 4.02 -1.46
C LEU A 127 10.75 3.56 -2.75
N PHE A 128 10.63 4.34 -3.82
CA PHE A 128 11.24 4.04 -5.11
C PHE A 128 12.77 4.02 -5.04
N ASP A 129 13.37 4.96 -4.29
CA ASP A 129 14.82 4.97 -4.03
C ASP A 129 15.29 3.71 -3.26
N GLN A 130 14.48 3.24 -2.31
CA GLN A 130 14.78 2.02 -1.57
C GLN A 130 14.72 0.79 -2.47
N MET A 131 13.69 0.71 -3.33
CA MET A 131 13.50 -0.40 -4.26
C MET A 131 14.62 -0.46 -5.28
N ASP A 132 15.00 0.68 -5.87
CA ASP A 132 16.12 0.77 -6.81
C ASP A 132 17.44 0.30 -6.17
N ARG A 133 17.73 0.76 -4.95
CA ARG A 133 18.94 0.32 -4.20
C ARG A 133 18.95 -1.18 -3.91
N LYS A 134 17.78 -1.80 -3.75
CA LYS A 134 17.66 -3.25 -3.50
C LYS A 134 17.47 -4.08 -4.77
N GLY A 135 17.32 -3.45 -5.93
CA GLY A 135 17.01 -4.15 -7.18
C GLY A 135 15.65 -4.82 -7.18
N ILE A 136 14.68 -4.27 -6.42
CA ILE A 136 13.30 -4.75 -6.39
C ILE A 136 12.52 -4.03 -7.50
N GLY A 137 11.89 -4.82 -8.39
CA GLY A 137 11.14 -4.27 -9.51
C GLY A 137 9.89 -3.51 -9.10
N TRP A 138 9.69 -2.32 -9.70
CA TRP A 138 8.49 -1.51 -9.52
C TRP A 138 8.07 -0.85 -10.83
N THR A 139 6.81 -0.45 -10.95
CA THR A 139 6.29 0.33 -12.08
C THR A 139 5.14 1.22 -11.61
N VAL A 140 5.07 2.42 -12.15
CA VAL A 140 3.88 3.27 -12.06
C VAL A 140 3.25 3.33 -13.45
N TYR A 141 2.06 2.79 -13.58
CA TYR A 141 1.23 2.96 -14.75
C TYR A 141 0.32 4.17 -14.51
N ALA A 142 0.47 5.19 -15.34
CA ALA A 142 -0.39 6.38 -15.31
C ALA A 142 -1.13 6.47 -16.65
N GLU A 143 -2.46 6.45 -16.60
CA GLU A 143 -3.29 6.52 -17.79
C GLU A 143 -3.08 7.84 -18.52
N GLY A 144 -2.87 7.75 -19.82
CA GLY A 144 -2.57 8.92 -20.63
C GLY A 144 -1.17 9.50 -20.47
N TYR A 145 -0.24 8.84 -19.75
CA TYR A 145 1.13 9.32 -19.62
C TYR A 145 1.79 9.56 -20.98
N PRO A 146 2.20 10.80 -21.28
CA PRO A 146 2.73 11.13 -22.62
C PRO A 146 4.14 10.63 -22.89
N GLY A 147 4.85 10.17 -21.84
CA GLY A 147 6.17 9.56 -21.98
C GLY A 147 6.04 8.19 -22.63
N GLY A 148 6.99 7.84 -23.50
CA GLY A 148 7.03 6.55 -24.19
C GLY A 148 8.36 5.85 -23.96
N ALA A 149 8.59 4.75 -24.73
CA ALA A 149 9.80 3.96 -24.65
C ALA A 149 11.07 4.83 -24.80
N GLY A 150 11.78 5.03 -23.71
CA GLY A 150 13.01 5.83 -23.65
C GLY A 150 12.81 7.34 -23.47
N SER A 151 11.59 7.85 -23.32
CA SER A 151 11.34 9.27 -23.03
C SER A 151 10.58 9.45 -21.71
N CYS A 152 11.05 10.38 -20.88
CA CYS A 152 10.41 10.79 -19.64
C CYS A 152 9.61 12.08 -19.89
N PHE A 153 8.35 12.11 -19.44
CA PHE A 153 7.54 13.30 -19.47
C PHE A 153 7.34 13.85 -18.06
N THR A 154 7.75 15.08 -17.84
CA THR A 154 7.64 15.78 -16.54
C THR A 154 6.79 17.05 -16.63
N GLY A 155 6.04 17.21 -17.73
CA GLY A 155 5.01 18.25 -17.81
C GLY A 155 3.92 18.06 -16.77
N VAL A 156 3.30 19.15 -16.33
CA VAL A 156 2.36 19.16 -15.20
C VAL A 156 1.08 18.42 -15.53
N SER A 157 0.59 18.58 -16.75
CA SER A 157 -0.61 17.91 -17.28
C SER A 157 -0.52 17.79 -18.78
N SER A 158 -1.40 16.98 -19.33
CA SER A 158 -1.67 16.93 -20.77
C SER A 158 -3.18 17.02 -20.95
N ASP A 159 -3.74 18.21 -20.67
CA ASP A 159 -5.15 18.50 -20.86
C ASP A 159 -5.47 18.53 -22.37
N THR A 160 -5.69 17.38 -22.92
CA THR A 160 -6.36 17.23 -24.20
C THR A 160 -7.66 16.49 -23.96
N ALA A 161 -8.70 16.73 -24.72
CA ALA A 161 -10.02 16.10 -24.58
C ALA A 161 -10.00 14.54 -24.60
N SER A 162 -8.84 13.94 -24.79
CA SER A 162 -8.59 12.50 -24.82
C SER A 162 -7.52 12.02 -23.85
N ASN A 163 -6.96 12.90 -22.99
CA ASN A 163 -5.81 12.53 -22.16
C ASN A 163 -5.70 13.44 -20.93
N ASP A 164 -6.56 13.21 -19.95
CA ASP A 164 -6.59 13.95 -18.67
C ASP A 164 -5.50 13.49 -17.69
N TYR A 165 -4.25 13.35 -18.17
CA TYR A 165 -3.10 13.00 -17.34
C TYR A 165 -2.71 14.14 -16.39
N ALA A 166 -2.41 13.81 -15.14
CA ALA A 166 -1.88 14.74 -14.17
C ALA A 166 -0.60 14.21 -13.49
N ARG A 167 0.54 14.92 -13.62
CA ARG A 167 1.81 14.54 -13.00
C ARG A 167 1.70 14.46 -11.48
N LYS A 168 0.90 15.31 -10.86
CA LYS A 168 0.74 15.38 -9.39
C LYS A 168 0.21 14.08 -8.77
N HIS A 169 -0.46 13.24 -9.57
CA HIS A 169 -0.96 11.93 -9.14
C HIS A 169 0.03 10.78 -9.37
N VAL A 170 1.19 11.03 -9.97
CA VAL A 170 2.19 10.00 -10.27
C VAL A 170 3.29 10.00 -9.22
N PRO A 171 3.21 9.13 -8.19
CA PRO A 171 4.02 9.26 -6.96
C PRO A 171 5.52 9.26 -7.24
N SER A 172 6.02 8.46 -8.19
CA SER A 172 7.44 8.43 -8.53
C SER A 172 7.93 9.68 -9.26
N LEU A 173 7.06 10.44 -9.93
CA LEU A 173 7.44 11.68 -10.62
C LEU A 173 7.48 12.91 -9.70
N LEU A 174 7.20 12.72 -8.41
CA LEU A 174 7.24 13.80 -7.41
C LEU A 174 8.64 13.97 -6.79
N PHE A 175 9.54 13.01 -7.00
CA PHE A 175 10.89 13.02 -6.43
C PHE A 175 11.95 13.25 -7.50
N SER A 176 12.94 14.11 -7.21
CA SER A 176 14.04 14.42 -8.12
C SER A 176 14.90 13.21 -8.48
N SER A 177 14.96 12.21 -7.62
CA SER A 177 15.70 10.96 -7.84
C SER A 177 15.09 10.08 -8.91
N THR A 178 13.76 10.15 -9.11
CA THR A 178 13.01 9.24 -10.00
C THR A 178 12.21 9.95 -11.09
N SER A 179 12.15 11.28 -11.07
CA SER A 179 11.44 12.07 -12.10
C SER A 179 12.24 12.26 -13.39
N ALA A 180 13.46 11.71 -13.51
CA ALA A 180 14.33 11.89 -14.67
C ALA A 180 15.15 10.64 -14.99
N GLY A 181 15.81 10.65 -16.15
CA GLY A 181 16.76 9.62 -16.56
C GLY A 181 16.18 8.21 -16.64
N ALA A 182 17.02 7.22 -16.34
CA ALA A 182 16.64 5.81 -16.45
C ALA A 182 15.50 5.40 -15.51
N ALA A 183 15.43 5.97 -14.31
CA ALA A 183 14.36 5.67 -13.36
C ALA A 183 12.98 6.03 -13.95
N CYS A 184 12.83 7.24 -14.49
CA CYS A 184 11.58 7.65 -15.14
C CYS A 184 11.27 6.80 -16.39
N THR A 185 12.22 6.66 -17.31
CA THR A 185 11.97 5.99 -18.60
C THR A 185 11.73 4.49 -18.47
N SER A 186 12.24 3.86 -17.42
CA SER A 186 12.07 2.42 -17.19
C SER A 186 10.81 2.08 -16.41
N HIS A 187 10.40 2.95 -15.50
CA HIS A 187 9.39 2.61 -14.50
C HIS A 187 8.07 3.35 -14.63
N VAL A 188 8.04 4.53 -15.29
CA VAL A 188 6.79 5.25 -15.53
C VAL A 188 6.29 4.97 -16.94
N LYS A 189 5.06 4.50 -17.05
CA LYS A 189 4.49 4.00 -18.30
C LYS A 189 3.04 4.45 -18.46
N ASN A 190 2.60 4.60 -19.71
CA ASN A 190 1.17 4.62 -19.99
C ASN A 190 0.56 3.24 -19.70
N PHE A 191 -0.77 3.17 -19.60
CA PHE A 191 -1.46 1.90 -19.44
C PHE A 191 -1.11 0.94 -20.57
N PRO A 192 -0.81 -0.32 -20.24
CA PRO A 192 -0.59 -1.34 -21.26
C PRO A 192 -1.89 -1.59 -22.01
N ASN A 193 -1.80 -1.87 -23.32
CA ASN A 193 -2.96 -2.15 -24.18
C ASN A 193 -3.99 -1.01 -24.25
N ASP A 194 -3.60 0.22 -23.90
CA ASP A 194 -4.46 1.39 -24.07
C ASP A 194 -4.64 1.67 -25.56
N THR A 195 -5.84 1.38 -26.07
CA THR A 195 -6.25 1.63 -27.46
C THR A 195 -7.33 2.70 -27.54
N SER A 196 -7.67 3.33 -26.43
CA SER A 196 -8.74 4.32 -26.36
C SER A 196 -8.28 5.68 -26.90
N ALA A 197 -8.25 5.81 -28.22
CA ALA A 197 -8.02 7.10 -28.89
C ALA A 197 -9.17 8.10 -28.72
N ASP A 198 -10.29 7.69 -28.15
CA ASP A 198 -11.53 8.45 -28.00
C ASP A 198 -11.88 8.84 -26.56
N GLY A 199 -10.96 8.59 -25.61
CA GLY A 199 -11.18 8.87 -24.19
C GLY A 199 -12.22 7.95 -23.53
N SER A 200 -12.62 6.87 -24.17
CA SER A 200 -13.43 5.85 -23.52
C SER A 200 -12.59 5.06 -22.50
N ALA A 201 -13.17 4.71 -21.35
CA ALA A 201 -12.46 3.95 -20.33
C ALA A 201 -11.94 2.63 -20.93
N PRO A 202 -10.63 2.40 -20.88
CA PRO A 202 -10.02 1.23 -21.45
C PRO A 202 -10.49 -0.06 -20.73
N VAL A 203 -10.50 -1.17 -21.46
CA VAL A 203 -11.01 -2.47 -20.97
C VAL A 203 -9.87 -3.47 -20.87
N ASN A 204 -9.74 -4.11 -19.70
CA ASN A 204 -8.75 -5.17 -19.47
C ASN A 204 -7.30 -4.76 -19.83
N ASN A 205 -6.93 -3.52 -19.55
CA ASN A 205 -5.62 -2.97 -19.90
C ASN A 205 -4.46 -3.82 -19.39
N PHE A 206 -4.64 -4.44 -18.21
CA PHE A 206 -3.59 -5.20 -17.55
C PHE A 206 -3.61 -6.69 -17.89
N LYS A 207 -4.54 -7.15 -18.75
CA LYS A 207 -4.65 -8.56 -19.08
C LYS A 207 -3.36 -9.13 -19.70
N GLY A 208 -2.74 -10.06 -18.99
CA GLY A 208 -1.50 -10.72 -19.39
C GLY A 208 -0.25 -9.86 -19.20
N VAL A 209 -0.33 -8.79 -18.42
CA VAL A 209 0.82 -7.94 -18.08
C VAL A 209 1.61 -8.59 -16.94
N HIS A 210 2.90 -8.78 -17.15
CA HIS A 210 3.78 -9.23 -16.08
C HIS A 210 4.09 -8.07 -15.12
N LEU A 211 3.32 -7.98 -14.04
CA LEU A 211 3.50 -6.96 -13.01
C LEU A 211 4.74 -7.25 -12.15
N PRO A 212 5.55 -6.23 -11.80
CA PRO A 212 6.67 -6.36 -10.86
C PRO A 212 6.19 -6.53 -9.40
N ALA A 213 7.12 -6.51 -8.44
CA ALA A 213 6.80 -6.66 -7.02
C ALA A 213 5.89 -5.54 -6.49
N LEU A 214 6.06 -4.30 -7.01
CA LEU A 214 5.17 -3.18 -6.70
C LEU A 214 4.68 -2.51 -7.99
N THR A 215 3.38 -2.28 -8.06
CA THR A 215 2.74 -1.56 -9.17
C THR A 215 1.79 -0.51 -8.62
N PHE A 216 2.02 0.76 -8.96
CA PHE A 216 1.01 1.79 -8.81
C PHE A 216 0.20 1.91 -10.11
N VAL A 217 -1.10 2.03 -9.98
CA VAL A 217 -2.05 2.21 -11.08
C VAL A 217 -2.81 3.50 -10.83
N ILE A 218 -2.58 4.48 -11.70
CA ILE A 218 -3.12 5.83 -11.59
C ILE A 218 -4.02 6.06 -12.81
N PRO A 219 -5.33 5.95 -12.67
CA PRO A 219 -6.25 6.34 -13.73
C PRO A 219 -6.12 7.84 -14.03
N ASN A 220 -6.57 8.29 -15.19
CA ASN A 220 -6.57 9.71 -15.52
C ASN A 220 -7.70 10.44 -14.76
N LEU A 221 -7.70 11.78 -14.81
CA LEU A 221 -8.64 12.63 -14.07
C LEU A 221 -10.12 12.33 -14.33
N CYS A 222 -10.45 11.67 -15.43
CA CYS A 222 -11.82 11.27 -15.74
C CYS A 222 -12.17 9.90 -15.14
N HIS A 223 -11.19 9.04 -14.97
CA HIS A 223 -11.40 7.68 -14.52
C HIS A 223 -11.05 7.47 -13.03
N ASP A 224 -10.33 8.40 -12.42
CA ASP A 224 -9.98 8.38 -11.00
C ASP A 224 -11.03 9.01 -10.07
N MET A 225 -12.14 9.55 -10.63
CA MET A 225 -13.24 10.27 -9.96
C MET A 225 -13.00 11.77 -9.74
N HIS A 226 -11.85 12.34 -10.12
CA HIS A 226 -11.52 13.75 -9.92
C HIS A 226 -12.41 14.68 -10.76
N ASN A 227 -12.43 14.48 -12.08
CA ASN A 227 -13.17 15.33 -13.00
C ASN A 227 -14.65 14.93 -13.09
N SER A 228 -15.52 15.92 -13.12
CA SER A 228 -16.97 15.72 -13.24
C SER A 228 -17.36 15.16 -14.61
N ALA A 229 -18.55 14.59 -14.72
CA ALA A 229 -19.11 14.14 -15.99
C ALA A 229 -19.20 15.25 -17.05
N SER A 230 -19.34 16.52 -16.66
CA SER A 230 -19.36 17.65 -17.57
C SER A 230 -17.99 17.96 -18.18
N GLN A 231 -16.91 17.60 -17.50
CA GLN A 231 -15.54 17.75 -17.99
C GLN A 231 -15.14 16.57 -18.90
N CYS A 232 -15.57 15.36 -18.55
CA CYS A 232 -15.17 14.12 -19.18
C CYS A 232 -16.19 13.54 -20.18
N GLY A 233 -17.31 14.22 -20.39
CA GLY A 233 -18.45 13.63 -21.10
C GLY A 233 -19.31 12.73 -20.22
N ALA A 234 -20.60 12.70 -20.49
CA ALA A 234 -21.68 12.27 -19.58
C ALA A 234 -21.58 10.84 -18.98
N ALA A 235 -20.73 9.98 -19.51
CA ALA A 235 -20.59 8.59 -19.03
C ALA A 235 -19.21 8.27 -18.43
N GLN A 236 -18.31 9.24 -18.33
CA GLN A 236 -16.89 8.94 -18.15
C GLN A 236 -16.26 9.63 -16.93
N GLY A 237 -16.91 10.59 -16.29
CA GLY A 237 -16.35 11.35 -15.19
C GLY A 237 -17.07 11.13 -13.86
N GLY A 238 -16.45 11.65 -12.79
CA GLY A 238 -16.91 11.53 -11.41
C GLY A 238 -16.95 10.10 -10.91
N GLN A 239 -17.65 9.88 -9.81
CA GLN A 239 -17.71 8.56 -9.17
C GLN A 239 -18.28 7.46 -10.09
N ALA A 240 -19.25 7.78 -10.93
CA ALA A 240 -19.79 6.82 -11.89
C ALA A 240 -18.78 6.43 -12.99
N GLY A 241 -17.93 7.36 -13.42
CA GLY A 241 -16.83 7.09 -14.35
C GLY A 241 -15.79 6.17 -13.73
N GLY A 242 -15.39 6.43 -12.49
CA GLY A 242 -14.46 5.56 -11.76
C GLY A 242 -15.02 4.17 -11.48
N ASP A 243 -16.31 4.05 -11.10
CA ASP A 243 -16.97 2.74 -10.92
C ASP A 243 -16.99 1.94 -12.24
N LEU A 244 -17.27 2.60 -13.35
CA LEU A 244 -17.21 2.00 -14.67
C LEU A 244 -15.79 1.56 -15.05
N TRP A 245 -14.79 2.41 -14.79
CA TRP A 245 -13.39 2.08 -15.06
C TRP A 245 -12.95 0.85 -14.23
N LEU A 246 -13.30 0.82 -12.95
CA LEU A 246 -13.04 -0.33 -12.08
C LEU A 246 -13.72 -1.59 -12.60
N SER A 247 -14.96 -1.51 -13.08
CA SER A 247 -15.68 -2.66 -13.63
C SER A 247 -14.98 -3.28 -14.85
N ARG A 248 -14.22 -2.48 -15.58
CA ARG A 248 -13.50 -2.88 -16.79
C ARG A 248 -12.09 -3.41 -16.52
N ASN A 249 -11.47 -3.02 -15.40
CA ASN A 249 -10.05 -3.28 -15.15
C ASN A 249 -9.77 -4.13 -13.90
N TRP A 250 -10.67 -4.17 -12.92
CA TRP A 250 -10.46 -4.87 -11.65
C TRP A 250 -10.10 -6.34 -11.82
N ALA A 251 -10.81 -7.07 -12.67
CA ALA A 251 -10.57 -8.49 -12.89
C ALA A 251 -9.18 -8.76 -13.47
N SER A 252 -8.71 -7.93 -14.42
CA SER A 252 -7.37 -8.09 -14.98
C SER A 252 -6.27 -7.73 -13.97
N LEU A 253 -6.46 -6.69 -13.16
CA LEU A 253 -5.52 -6.31 -12.10
C LEU A 253 -5.36 -7.42 -11.06
N THR A 254 -6.47 -7.98 -10.57
CA THR A 254 -6.44 -9.06 -9.57
C THR A 254 -5.86 -10.36 -10.14
N GLN A 255 -6.13 -10.66 -11.42
CA GLN A 255 -5.58 -11.82 -12.10
C GLN A 255 -4.06 -11.70 -12.30
N ASP A 256 -3.58 -10.54 -12.76
CA ASP A 256 -2.17 -10.31 -13.08
C ASP A 256 -1.31 -10.06 -11.82
N ALA A 257 -1.92 -9.66 -10.71
CA ALA A 257 -1.30 -9.73 -9.39
C ALA A 257 -0.95 -11.18 -9.01
N GLY A 258 -1.75 -12.16 -9.47
CA GLY A 258 -1.48 -13.58 -9.28
C GLY A 258 -2.02 -14.15 -7.97
N PRO A 259 -1.80 -15.46 -7.73
CA PRO A 259 -2.41 -16.18 -6.60
C PRO A 259 -1.91 -15.72 -5.22
N HIS A 260 -0.73 -15.11 -5.16
CA HIS A 260 -0.12 -14.55 -3.97
C HIS A 260 -0.01 -13.02 -4.03
N GLY A 261 -0.76 -12.39 -4.94
CA GLY A 261 -0.79 -10.94 -5.06
C GLY A 261 -1.92 -10.29 -4.28
N VAL A 262 -1.72 -9.03 -3.92
CA VAL A 262 -2.70 -8.17 -3.27
C VAL A 262 -2.96 -6.93 -4.11
N VAL A 263 -4.21 -6.49 -4.17
CA VAL A 263 -4.63 -5.23 -4.78
C VAL A 263 -5.21 -4.34 -3.68
N ILE A 264 -4.62 -3.18 -3.49
CA ILE A 264 -5.10 -2.11 -2.60
C ILE A 264 -5.78 -1.08 -3.50
N LEU A 265 -7.08 -0.90 -3.36
CA LEU A 265 -7.83 0.20 -3.96
C LEU A 265 -8.05 1.24 -2.89
N THR A 266 -7.51 2.45 -3.08
CA THR A 266 -7.61 3.54 -2.12
C THR A 266 -7.87 4.87 -2.83
N TRP A 267 -8.19 5.91 -2.07
CA TRP A 267 -8.29 7.29 -2.54
C TRP A 267 -7.16 8.11 -1.93
N ASP A 268 -6.74 9.17 -2.61
CA ASP A 268 -5.70 10.08 -2.12
C ASP A 268 -6.20 10.95 -0.97
N GLU A 269 -7.39 11.56 -1.15
CA GLU A 269 -8.09 12.37 -0.17
C GLU A 269 -9.61 12.27 -0.36
N GLY A 270 -10.36 12.81 0.59
CA GLY A 270 -11.80 12.97 0.46
C GLY A 270 -12.17 14.26 -0.29
N GLN A 271 -12.98 15.10 0.36
CA GLN A 271 -13.25 16.48 -0.08
C GLN A 271 -12.59 17.44 0.91
N PRO A 272 -12.35 18.71 0.58
CA PRO A 272 -11.82 19.67 1.54
C PRO A 272 -12.56 19.63 2.88
N GLY A 273 -11.82 19.29 3.95
CA GLY A 273 -12.36 19.12 5.30
C GLY A 273 -12.88 17.71 5.64
N SER A 274 -12.73 16.73 4.75
CA SER A 274 -13.00 15.32 5.03
C SER A 274 -11.82 14.47 4.59
N GLU A 275 -10.99 14.07 5.55
CA GLU A 275 -9.84 13.20 5.31
C GLU A 275 -10.20 11.70 5.37
N HIS A 276 -11.44 11.35 5.70
CA HIS A 276 -11.91 9.97 5.77
C HIS A 276 -12.18 9.43 4.38
N ILE A 277 -11.42 8.41 3.95
CA ILE A 277 -11.43 7.83 2.62
C ILE A 277 -11.74 6.33 2.65
N ALA A 278 -12.22 5.80 1.52
CA ALA A 278 -12.44 4.37 1.37
C ALA A 278 -11.13 3.65 1.03
N THR A 279 -10.96 2.42 1.53
CA THR A 279 -9.88 1.53 1.10
C THR A 279 -10.36 0.08 1.13
N PHE A 280 -10.05 -0.63 0.04
CA PHE A 280 -10.43 -2.03 -0.16
C PHE A 280 -9.17 -2.85 -0.44
N ILE A 281 -8.99 -3.95 0.27
CA ILE A 281 -7.85 -4.85 0.08
C ILE A 281 -8.37 -6.16 -0.49
N GLY A 282 -7.96 -6.48 -1.72
CA GLY A 282 -8.43 -7.63 -2.48
C GLY A 282 -7.31 -8.37 -3.20
N GLY A 283 -7.69 -9.29 -4.07
CA GLY A 283 -6.80 -10.16 -4.83
C GLY A 283 -7.00 -11.63 -4.49
N ALA A 284 -6.44 -12.51 -5.30
CA ALA A 284 -6.62 -13.96 -5.10
C ALA A 284 -6.08 -14.44 -3.74
N GLY A 285 -4.97 -13.84 -3.28
CA GLY A 285 -4.37 -14.15 -1.98
C GLY A 285 -5.22 -13.75 -0.77
N THR A 286 -6.15 -12.81 -0.94
CA THR A 286 -6.99 -12.28 0.16
C THR A 286 -8.42 -12.81 0.15
N SER A 287 -8.75 -13.76 -0.69
CA SER A 287 -10.12 -14.27 -0.85
C SER A 287 -10.77 -14.77 0.45
N ALA A 288 -9.97 -15.25 1.40
CA ALA A 288 -10.46 -15.71 2.71
C ALA A 288 -11.01 -14.58 3.61
N ILE A 289 -10.68 -13.31 3.32
CA ILE A 289 -11.13 -12.13 4.08
C ILE A 289 -12.13 -11.29 3.29
N GLY A 290 -12.55 -11.74 2.12
CA GLY A 290 -13.55 -11.04 1.31
C GLY A 290 -14.86 -10.80 2.04
N GLY A 291 -15.44 -9.60 1.86
CA GLY A 291 -16.66 -9.17 2.51
C GLY A 291 -16.56 -8.85 4.00
N THR A 292 -15.34 -8.79 4.55
CA THR A 292 -15.09 -8.40 5.95
C THR A 292 -14.73 -6.92 6.07
N GLN A 293 -14.73 -6.42 7.31
CA GLN A 293 -14.39 -5.03 7.62
C GLN A 293 -13.32 -4.97 8.72
N ASP A 294 -12.45 -3.97 8.64
CA ASP A 294 -11.48 -3.64 9.67
C ASP A 294 -11.70 -2.17 10.10
N GLY A 295 -11.88 -1.98 11.41
CA GLY A 295 -12.15 -0.69 12.04
C GLY A 295 -10.93 -0.05 12.71
N HIS A 296 -9.72 -0.55 12.49
CA HIS A 296 -8.52 0.13 12.97
C HIS A 296 -8.28 1.42 12.15
N ALA A 297 -7.67 2.40 12.80
CA ALA A 297 -7.29 3.64 12.14
C ALA A 297 -6.02 3.41 11.29
N TYR A 298 -6.09 3.84 10.04
CA TYR A 298 -5.01 3.78 9.06
C TYR A 298 -4.88 5.10 8.30
N ASP A 299 -3.74 5.30 7.66
CA ASP A 299 -3.41 6.43 6.80
C ASP A 299 -2.52 6.02 5.63
N HIS A 300 -2.05 6.95 4.81
CA HIS A 300 -1.13 6.65 3.71
C HIS A 300 0.24 6.15 4.21
N SER A 301 0.67 6.59 5.40
CA SER A 301 1.86 6.04 6.06
C SER A 301 1.67 4.57 6.41
N SER A 302 0.45 4.15 6.74
CA SER A 302 0.08 2.73 6.95
C SER A 302 0.19 1.90 5.68
N THR A 303 -0.20 2.49 4.53
CA THR A 303 -0.03 1.88 3.20
C THR A 303 1.45 1.70 2.88
N LEU A 304 2.25 2.74 3.04
CA LEU A 304 3.70 2.69 2.85
C LEU A 304 4.35 1.65 3.76
N ARG A 305 4.00 1.64 5.05
CA ARG A 305 4.52 0.67 6.01
C ARG A 305 4.24 -0.77 5.61
N ALA A 306 3.02 -1.06 5.15
CA ALA A 306 2.66 -2.40 4.70
C ALA A 306 3.48 -2.85 3.48
N ILE A 307 3.74 -1.94 2.53
CA ILE A 307 4.59 -2.20 1.37
C ILE A 307 6.04 -2.45 1.80
N GLU A 308 6.59 -1.61 2.69
CA GLU A 308 7.94 -1.75 3.21
C GLU A 308 8.14 -3.08 3.94
N ASP A 309 7.23 -3.45 4.83
CA ASP A 309 7.27 -4.72 5.55
C ASP A 309 7.18 -5.92 4.60
N ALA A 310 6.29 -5.89 3.62
CA ALA A 310 6.11 -6.96 2.63
C ALA A 310 7.36 -7.17 1.76
N LEU A 311 8.04 -6.09 1.38
CA LEU A 311 9.23 -6.12 0.52
C LEU A 311 10.54 -6.16 1.32
N GLY A 312 10.48 -6.24 2.65
CA GLY A 312 11.64 -6.26 3.53
C GLY A 312 12.48 -4.97 3.44
N LEU A 313 11.84 -3.83 3.21
CA LEU A 313 12.46 -2.51 3.16
C LEU A 313 12.52 -1.90 4.57
N PRO A 314 13.51 -1.04 4.88
CA PRO A 314 13.46 -0.26 6.10
C PRO A 314 12.34 0.79 6.02
N CYS A 315 11.68 1.07 7.12
CA CYS A 315 10.61 2.07 7.15
C CYS A 315 11.12 3.49 6.89
N LEU A 316 10.29 4.35 6.29
CA LEU A 316 10.53 5.76 6.06
C LEU A 316 9.67 6.63 6.99
N ALA A 317 10.30 7.61 7.60
CA ALA A 317 9.66 8.70 8.36
C ALA A 317 8.44 8.25 9.20
N GLY A 318 7.23 8.77 8.91
CA GLY A 318 5.98 8.45 9.61
C GLY A 318 5.58 6.98 9.53
N ALA A 319 5.93 6.29 8.44
CA ALA A 319 5.66 4.86 8.29
C ALA A 319 6.32 3.99 9.39
N CYS A 320 7.41 4.47 10.01
CA CYS A 320 8.04 3.75 11.12
C CYS A 320 7.16 3.65 12.37
N GLY A 321 6.23 4.56 12.55
CA GLY A 321 5.28 4.55 13.66
C GLY A 321 3.87 4.10 13.28
N ALA A 322 3.60 3.94 11.99
CA ALA A 322 2.29 3.58 11.48
C ALA A 322 1.96 2.09 11.70
N THR A 323 0.68 1.80 11.92
CA THR A 323 0.16 0.43 11.87
C THR A 323 0.08 0.00 10.41
N PRO A 324 0.74 -1.09 9.98
CA PRO A 324 0.69 -1.52 8.58
C PRO A 324 -0.72 -1.96 8.18
N LEU A 325 -1.11 -1.74 6.93
CA LEU A 325 -2.34 -2.32 6.37
C LEU A 325 -2.28 -3.85 6.43
N PRO A 326 -3.40 -4.54 6.67
CA PRO A 326 -3.45 -6.00 6.79
C PRO A 326 -3.40 -6.69 5.41
N ILE A 327 -2.28 -6.58 4.71
CA ILE A 327 -2.05 -7.16 3.37
C ILE A 327 -1.44 -8.57 3.40
N LEU A 328 -1.30 -9.18 4.58
CA LEU A 328 -0.80 -10.54 4.70
C LEU A 328 -1.80 -11.53 4.11
N ILE A 329 -1.28 -12.46 3.32
CA ILE A 329 -2.07 -13.54 2.75
C ILE A 329 -2.33 -14.58 3.83
N PRO A 330 -3.61 -14.86 4.16
CA PRO A 330 -3.94 -15.91 5.13
C PRO A 330 -3.37 -17.26 4.70
N ALA A 331 -2.90 -18.04 5.65
CA ALA A 331 -2.54 -19.44 5.38
C ALA A 331 -3.81 -20.26 5.08
N ASN A 332 -3.78 -21.00 3.99
CA ASN A 332 -4.84 -21.95 3.62
C ASN A 332 -4.84 -23.17 4.54
#